data_0f90b721f1ee28da41bc126a6c6fcf3c
#
_entry.id   0f90b721f1ee28da41bc126a6c6fcf3c
#
_cell.length_a   1.000
_cell.length_b   1.000
_cell.length_c   1.000
_cell.angle_alpha   90.00
_cell.angle_beta   90.00
_cell.angle_gamma   90.00
#
_symmetry.space_group_name_H-M   'P 1'
#
loop_
_entity.id
_entity.type
_entity.pdbx_description
1 polymer ?
#
loop_
_entity_poly.entity_id
_entity_poly.type
_entity_poly.pdbx_seq_one_letter_code
_entity_poly.pdbx_strand_id
1 'polypeptide(L)'
;DTLSIVNNQVFIDSKPQEKFSGIQFNYFVQTDGTRLTKSLIDELNISNEDYVELSNANSFGLIQKLGLNPNYPVYHFPLTEESYTKLQNTPGVTKLMIEPDWLSSQSIGDNAYPLGGGKGWTRDNYGPIFIPEKGSTVALNADTYPIYERCIRNYEGNKLANKDQRRSI
;
A
#
# COMPACT_ATOMS: atom_id res chain seq x y z
N ASP A 1 10.89 20.30 0.91
CA ASP A 1 10.45 19.29 1.89
C ASP A 1 10.77 17.88 1.39
N THR A 2 11.00 16.96 2.30
CA THR A 2 11.25 15.54 1.99
C THR A 2 10.10 14.70 2.51
N LEU A 3 9.43 13.97 1.62
CA LEU A 3 8.33 13.05 1.94
C LEU A 3 8.85 11.62 2.02
N SER A 4 8.47 10.90 3.06
CA SER A 4 8.65 9.45 3.15
C SER A 4 7.49 8.77 3.87
N ILE A 5 7.31 7.48 3.60
CA ILE A 5 6.41 6.59 4.33
C ILE A 5 7.24 5.45 4.88
N VAL A 6 7.13 5.18 6.15
CA VAL A 6 7.81 4.07 6.83
C VAL A 6 6.77 3.34 7.67
N ASN A 7 6.54 2.06 7.37
CA ASN A 7 5.55 1.24 8.04
C ASN A 7 4.18 1.94 8.16
N ASN A 8 3.65 2.43 7.03
CA ASN A 8 2.38 3.15 6.93
C ASN A 8 2.31 4.50 7.66
N GLN A 9 3.44 5.00 8.18
CA GLN A 9 3.52 6.31 8.80
C GLN A 9 4.14 7.31 7.81
N VAL A 10 3.42 8.40 7.54
CA VAL A 10 3.92 9.51 6.70
C VAL A 10 4.85 10.39 7.51
N PHE A 11 5.97 10.78 6.90
CA PHE A 11 6.93 11.73 7.44
C PHE A 11 7.16 12.87 6.44
N ILE A 12 7.22 14.10 6.96
CA ILE A 12 7.67 15.27 6.22
C ILE A 12 8.90 15.83 6.97
N ASP A 13 10.02 15.95 6.26
CA ASP A 13 11.31 16.37 6.84
C ASP A 13 11.66 15.57 8.10
N SER A 14 11.48 14.25 8.03
CA SER A 14 11.70 13.30 9.13
C SER A 14 10.76 13.47 10.34
N LYS A 15 9.75 14.33 10.27
CA LYS A 15 8.76 14.50 11.32
C LYS A 15 7.51 13.67 11.00
N PRO A 16 7.06 12.80 11.92
CA PRO A 16 5.84 12.05 11.69
C PRO A 16 4.63 12.98 11.59
N GLN A 17 3.77 12.71 10.62
CA GLN A 17 2.51 13.43 10.45
C GLN A 17 1.41 12.74 11.26
N GLU A 18 0.42 13.51 11.70
CA GLU A 18 -0.75 12.93 12.36
C GLU A 18 -1.46 11.94 11.45
N LYS A 19 -1.88 10.83 12.03
CA LYS A 19 -2.76 9.88 11.33
C LYS A 19 -4.17 10.46 11.33
N PHE A 20 -4.74 10.61 10.15
CA PHE A 20 -6.14 11.02 10.04
C PHE A 20 -7.05 9.88 10.52
N SER A 21 -8.07 10.20 11.31
CA SER A 21 -9.16 9.26 11.61
C SER A 21 -9.83 8.87 10.30
N GLY A 22 -10.08 7.60 10.09
CA GLY A 22 -10.71 7.12 8.85
C GLY A 22 -9.72 6.64 7.77
N ILE A 23 -8.40 6.73 7.98
CA ILE A 23 -7.46 5.98 7.15
C ILE A 23 -7.79 4.50 7.25
N GLN A 24 -7.88 3.84 6.10
CA GLN A 24 -8.14 2.42 6.00
C GLN A 24 -6.91 1.68 5.54
N PHE A 25 -6.65 0.53 6.16
CA PHE A 25 -5.68 -0.45 5.72
C PHE A 25 -6.38 -1.78 5.46
N ASN A 26 -5.89 -2.56 4.51
CA ASN A 26 -6.40 -3.90 4.28
C ASN A 26 -5.95 -4.86 5.37
N TYR A 27 -6.88 -5.69 5.81
CA TYR A 27 -6.64 -6.71 6.82
C TYR A 27 -7.14 -8.07 6.38
N PHE A 28 -6.42 -9.09 6.81
CA PHE A 28 -6.93 -10.46 6.84
C PHE A 28 -7.54 -10.72 8.20
N VAL A 29 -8.77 -11.24 8.18
CA VAL A 29 -9.56 -11.57 9.36
C VAL A 29 -9.86 -13.05 9.36
N GLN A 30 -9.43 -13.77 10.39
CA GLN A 30 -9.76 -15.19 10.56
C GLN A 30 -10.74 -15.36 11.72
N THR A 31 -11.71 -16.25 11.54
CA THR A 31 -12.67 -16.62 12.57
C THR A 31 -12.46 -18.06 13.05
N ASP A 32 -13.18 -18.47 14.07
CA ASP A 32 -13.20 -19.84 14.62
C ASP A 32 -14.10 -20.84 13.84
N GLY A 33 -14.62 -20.42 12.71
CA GLY A 33 -15.65 -21.11 11.94
C GLY A 33 -16.95 -20.34 11.86
N THR A 34 -17.15 -19.37 12.75
CA THR A 34 -18.29 -18.45 12.73
C THR A 34 -18.16 -17.52 11.53
N ARG A 35 -19.23 -17.39 10.75
CA ARG A 35 -19.25 -16.45 9.62
C ARG A 35 -19.57 -15.04 10.09
N LEU A 36 -18.88 -14.07 9.52
CA LEU A 36 -19.21 -12.67 9.72
C LEU A 36 -20.58 -12.38 9.11
N THR A 37 -21.46 -11.74 9.88
CA THR A 37 -22.80 -11.42 9.42
C THR A 37 -22.83 -10.19 8.54
N LYS A 38 -23.80 -10.12 7.61
CA LYS A 38 -23.96 -8.95 6.78
C LYS A 38 -24.18 -7.67 7.62
N SER A 39 -24.95 -7.78 8.69
CA SER A 39 -25.17 -6.65 9.61
C SER A 39 -23.86 -6.11 10.18
N LEU A 40 -22.93 -7.00 10.55
CA LEU A 40 -21.62 -6.58 11.05
C LEU A 40 -20.79 -5.90 9.93
N ILE A 41 -20.78 -6.46 8.73
CA ILE A 41 -20.08 -5.87 7.58
C ILE A 41 -20.61 -4.47 7.25
N ASP A 42 -21.94 -4.31 7.23
CA ASP A 42 -22.59 -3.01 7.01
C ASP A 42 -22.25 -2.01 8.13
N GLU A 43 -22.22 -2.48 9.40
CA GLU A 43 -21.86 -1.67 10.57
C GLU A 43 -20.39 -1.22 10.58
N LEU A 44 -19.50 -2.01 9.96
CA LEU A 44 -18.08 -1.67 9.78
C LEU A 44 -17.83 -0.76 8.56
N ASN A 45 -18.89 -0.40 7.83
CA ASN A 45 -18.83 0.36 6.58
C ASN A 45 -17.94 -0.27 5.50
N ILE A 46 -17.95 -1.60 5.42
CA ILE A 46 -17.21 -2.34 4.39
C ILE A 46 -18.13 -2.49 3.17
N SER A 47 -17.67 -2.01 2.02
CA SER A 47 -18.42 -2.15 0.77
C SER A 47 -18.45 -3.62 0.30
N ASN A 48 -19.49 -4.00 -0.46
CA ASN A 48 -19.54 -5.34 -1.04
C ASN A 48 -18.41 -5.59 -2.06
N GLU A 49 -17.87 -4.53 -2.65
CA GLU A 49 -16.78 -4.62 -3.63
C GLU A 49 -15.42 -4.88 -2.94
N ASP A 50 -15.26 -4.37 -1.74
CA ASP A 50 -14.03 -4.53 -0.94
C ASP A 50 -14.03 -5.82 -0.11
N TYR A 51 -15.20 -6.43 0.09
CA TYR A 51 -15.33 -7.65 0.89
C TYR A 51 -14.96 -8.88 0.08
N VAL A 52 -13.92 -9.58 0.51
CA VAL A 52 -13.47 -10.84 -0.11
C VAL A 52 -13.43 -11.94 0.94
N GLU A 53 -14.15 -13.05 0.69
CA GLU A 53 -14.01 -14.30 1.46
C GLU A 53 -13.03 -15.23 0.73
N LEU A 54 -11.95 -15.59 1.39
CA LEU A 54 -10.93 -16.50 0.86
C LEU A 54 -11.32 -17.95 1.13
N SER A 55 -12.29 -18.46 0.38
CA SER A 55 -12.88 -19.80 0.59
C SER A 55 -12.57 -20.80 -0.52
N ASN A 56 -11.87 -20.40 -1.59
CA ASN A 56 -11.59 -21.24 -2.73
C ASN A 56 -10.22 -21.93 -2.66
N ALA A 57 -10.05 -23.02 -3.42
CA ALA A 57 -8.81 -23.79 -3.47
C ALA A 57 -7.59 -22.95 -3.88
N ASN A 58 -7.77 -21.90 -4.68
CA ASN A 58 -6.69 -21.00 -5.10
C ASN A 58 -6.16 -20.14 -3.97
N SER A 59 -6.98 -19.89 -2.94
CA SER A 59 -6.60 -19.09 -1.77
C SER A 59 -5.83 -19.89 -0.71
N PHE A 60 -5.84 -21.23 -0.80
CA PHE A 60 -5.23 -22.10 0.21
C PHE A 60 -3.72 -21.79 0.43
N GLY A 61 -2.97 -21.68 -0.65
CA GLY A 61 -1.54 -21.37 -0.59
C GLY A 61 -1.27 -19.99 0.02
N LEU A 62 -2.10 -18.99 -0.29
CA LEU A 62 -2.01 -17.67 0.30
C LEU A 62 -2.29 -17.72 1.79
N ILE A 63 -3.37 -18.36 2.21
CA ILE A 63 -3.76 -18.50 3.62
C ILE A 63 -2.63 -19.13 4.43
N GLN A 64 -2.01 -20.20 3.92
CA GLN A 64 -0.85 -20.84 4.56
C GLN A 64 0.36 -19.90 4.64
N LYS A 65 0.68 -19.21 3.56
CA LYS A 65 1.80 -18.25 3.52
C LYS A 65 1.62 -17.10 4.51
N LEU A 66 0.36 -16.72 4.78
CA LEU A 66 0.00 -15.75 5.81
C LEU A 66 0.07 -16.31 7.25
N GLY A 67 0.35 -17.60 7.43
CA GLY A 67 0.33 -18.24 8.74
C GLY A 67 -1.07 -18.32 9.36
N LEU A 68 -2.10 -18.36 8.50
CA LEU A 68 -3.50 -18.56 8.86
C LEU A 68 -3.88 -20.03 8.67
N ASN A 69 -4.95 -20.46 9.33
CA ASN A 69 -5.46 -21.83 9.21
C ASN A 69 -6.49 -21.92 8.07
N PRO A 70 -6.21 -22.68 6.99
CA PRO A 70 -7.12 -22.77 5.84
C PRO A 70 -8.42 -23.54 6.12
N ASN A 71 -8.56 -24.17 7.26
CA ASN A 71 -9.79 -24.87 7.66
C ASN A 71 -10.84 -23.93 8.26
N TYR A 72 -10.49 -22.67 8.50
CA TYR A 72 -11.39 -21.66 9.03
C TYR A 72 -11.63 -20.53 8.02
N PRO A 73 -12.78 -19.87 8.08
CA PRO A 73 -13.05 -18.72 7.22
C PRO A 73 -11.99 -17.63 7.38
N VAL A 74 -11.51 -17.13 6.25
CA VAL A 74 -10.60 -16.00 6.16
C VAL A 74 -11.21 -14.96 5.25
N TYR A 75 -11.25 -13.75 5.72
CA TYR A 75 -11.78 -12.59 4.99
C TYR A 75 -10.67 -11.58 4.75
N HIS A 76 -10.83 -10.78 3.70
CA HIS A 76 -9.91 -9.70 3.37
C HIS A 76 -10.72 -8.46 2.99
N PHE A 77 -10.51 -7.36 3.72
CA PHE A 77 -11.19 -6.09 3.50
C PHE A 77 -10.48 -4.93 4.22
N PRO A 78 -10.75 -3.66 3.82
CA PRO A 78 -10.20 -2.49 4.49
C PRO A 78 -10.89 -2.23 5.83
N LEU A 79 -10.10 -1.80 6.83
CA LEU A 79 -10.59 -1.38 8.14
C LEU A 79 -9.98 -0.04 8.54
N THR A 80 -10.81 0.81 9.14
CA THR A 80 -10.34 1.92 9.96
C THR A 80 -9.86 1.40 11.32
N GLU A 81 -9.18 2.23 12.10
CA GLU A 81 -8.77 1.89 13.47
C GLU A 81 -9.99 1.56 14.38
N GLU A 82 -11.09 2.29 14.21
CA GLU A 82 -12.34 2.03 14.94
C GLU A 82 -12.92 0.67 14.57
N SER A 83 -13.04 0.38 13.27
CA SER A 83 -13.55 -0.90 12.77
C SER A 83 -12.66 -2.08 13.17
N TYR A 84 -11.33 -1.88 13.17
CA TYR A 84 -10.37 -2.86 13.68
C TYR A 84 -10.61 -3.19 15.16
N THR A 85 -10.72 -2.15 16.00
CA THR A 85 -10.97 -2.30 17.43
C THR A 85 -12.28 -3.04 17.70
N LYS A 86 -13.33 -2.73 16.93
CA LYS A 86 -14.62 -3.39 17.02
C LYS A 86 -14.52 -4.88 16.67
N LEU A 87 -13.88 -5.21 15.55
CA LEU A 87 -13.66 -6.60 15.13
C LEU A 87 -12.80 -7.39 16.11
N GLN A 88 -11.78 -6.77 16.70
CA GLN A 88 -10.94 -7.41 17.71
C GLN A 88 -11.73 -7.88 18.92
N ASN A 89 -12.81 -7.17 19.26
CA ASN A 89 -13.70 -7.51 20.36
C ASN A 89 -14.93 -8.34 19.93
N THR A 90 -15.03 -8.71 18.65
CA THR A 90 -16.15 -9.49 18.11
C THR A 90 -15.95 -10.97 18.43
N PRO A 91 -16.92 -11.63 19.07
CA PRO A 91 -16.86 -13.07 19.33
C PRO A 91 -16.68 -13.87 18.02
N GLY A 92 -15.84 -14.89 18.06
CA GLY A 92 -15.53 -15.72 16.91
C GLY A 92 -14.40 -15.20 16.03
N VAL A 93 -13.98 -13.96 16.16
CA VAL A 93 -12.76 -13.45 15.49
C VAL A 93 -11.54 -13.94 16.26
N THR A 94 -10.68 -14.69 15.59
CA THR A 94 -9.51 -15.33 16.22
C THR A 94 -8.19 -14.64 15.82
N LYS A 95 -8.13 -14.01 14.65
CA LYS A 95 -6.93 -13.33 14.19
C LYS A 95 -7.28 -12.15 13.29
N LEU A 96 -6.61 -11.05 13.53
CA LEU A 96 -6.60 -9.86 12.69
C LEU A 96 -5.15 -9.58 12.30
N MET A 97 -4.89 -9.46 11.02
CA MET A 97 -3.55 -9.21 10.50
C MET A 97 -3.62 -8.18 9.39
N ILE A 98 -2.83 -7.12 9.51
CA ILE A 98 -2.69 -6.16 8.41
C ILE A 98 -2.12 -6.86 7.17
N GLU A 99 -2.58 -6.47 6.00
CA GLU A 99 -2.06 -6.99 4.74
C GLU A 99 -0.55 -6.73 4.67
N PRO A 100 0.27 -7.78 4.55
CA PRO A 100 1.71 -7.61 4.54
C PRO A 100 2.18 -6.96 3.23
N ASP A 101 3.20 -6.14 3.32
CA ASP A 101 3.76 -5.32 2.26
C ASP A 101 4.17 -6.15 1.01
N TRP A 102 4.68 -7.38 1.21
CA TRP A 102 5.04 -8.27 0.12
C TRP A 102 3.83 -8.70 -0.74
N LEU A 103 2.61 -8.69 -0.18
CA LEU A 103 1.40 -9.03 -0.92
C LEU A 103 0.92 -7.83 -1.73
N SER A 104 0.89 -6.65 -1.13
CA SER A 104 0.52 -5.41 -1.83
C SER A 104 1.49 -5.10 -2.97
N SER A 105 2.78 -5.37 -2.80
CA SER A 105 3.77 -5.22 -3.86
C SER A 105 3.59 -6.24 -5.01
N GLN A 106 3.10 -7.44 -4.72
CA GLN A 106 2.79 -8.45 -5.77
C GLN A 106 1.49 -8.18 -6.51
N SER A 107 0.44 -7.70 -5.81
CA SER A 107 -0.88 -7.44 -6.41
C SER A 107 -0.95 -6.14 -7.19
N ILE A 108 -0.17 -5.15 -6.80
CA ILE A 108 -0.10 -3.83 -7.44
C ILE A 108 1.04 -3.80 -8.49
N GLY A 109 1.90 -4.83 -8.52
CA GLY A 109 3.11 -4.87 -9.33
C GLY A 109 4.05 -3.74 -8.93
N ASP A 110 4.96 -3.34 -9.80
CA ASP A 110 5.82 -2.16 -9.61
C ASP A 110 5.03 -0.83 -9.76
N ASN A 111 3.82 -0.75 -9.19
CA ASN A 111 2.90 0.37 -9.39
C ASN A 111 3.14 1.55 -8.44
N ALA A 112 4.02 1.42 -7.46
CA ALA A 112 4.48 2.58 -6.72
C ALA A 112 5.38 3.43 -7.63
N TYR A 113 4.99 4.69 -7.82
CA TYR A 113 5.80 5.62 -8.61
C TYR A 113 7.18 5.87 -7.95
N PRO A 114 8.27 5.90 -8.67
CA PRO A 114 8.43 5.80 -10.14
C PRO A 114 8.33 4.36 -10.65
N LEU A 115 7.47 4.17 -11.66
CA LEU A 115 7.24 2.87 -12.26
C LEU A 115 8.54 2.30 -12.86
N GLY A 116 8.88 1.06 -12.50
CA GLY A 116 10.10 0.42 -13.00
C GLY A 116 11.40 1.04 -12.51
N GLY A 117 11.37 1.97 -11.57
CA GLY A 117 12.53 2.72 -11.09
C GLY A 117 13.50 1.94 -10.19
N GLY A 118 13.26 0.67 -9.92
CA GLY A 118 14.17 -0.20 -9.14
C GLY A 118 14.42 0.24 -7.69
N LYS A 119 13.58 1.13 -7.15
CA LYS A 119 13.74 1.66 -5.78
C LYS A 119 13.27 0.70 -4.69
N GLY A 120 12.53 -0.36 -5.06
CA GLY A 120 11.94 -1.29 -4.10
C GLY A 120 10.89 -0.63 -3.20
N TRP A 121 10.38 0.52 -3.60
CA TRP A 121 9.37 1.22 -2.84
C TRP A 121 8.00 0.53 -2.95
N THR A 122 7.31 0.50 -1.84
CA THR A 122 5.98 -0.08 -1.74
C THR A 122 4.99 0.97 -1.24
N ARG A 123 3.72 0.62 -1.14
CA ARG A 123 2.71 1.50 -0.57
C ARG A 123 3.03 1.89 0.89
N ASP A 124 3.54 0.95 1.64
CA ASP A 124 3.72 1.05 3.08
C ASP A 124 5.12 1.52 3.48
N ASN A 125 6.08 1.43 2.53
CA ASN A 125 7.45 1.91 2.68
C ASN A 125 7.90 2.62 1.40
N TYR A 126 7.87 3.94 1.41
CA TYR A 126 8.02 4.77 0.22
C TYR A 126 8.94 5.97 0.46
N GLY A 127 9.75 6.29 -0.53
CA GLY A 127 10.66 7.42 -0.46
C GLY A 127 12.03 7.07 0.16
N PRO A 128 12.79 8.08 0.60
CA PRO A 128 12.41 9.51 0.64
C PRO A 128 12.36 10.16 -0.75
N ILE A 129 11.39 11.04 -0.95
CA ILE A 129 11.29 11.91 -2.13
C ILE A 129 11.48 13.36 -1.69
N PHE A 130 12.44 14.05 -2.29
CA PHE A 130 12.55 15.49 -2.15
C PHE A 130 11.51 16.18 -3.05
N ILE A 131 10.68 17.03 -2.47
CA ILE A 131 9.70 17.85 -3.18
C ILE A 131 10.28 19.26 -3.29
N PRO A 132 10.74 19.64 -4.49
CA PRO A 132 11.39 20.94 -4.67
C PRO A 132 10.37 22.09 -4.53
N GLU A 133 10.78 23.15 -3.90
CA GLU A 133 10.06 24.42 -3.91
C GLU A 133 10.40 25.26 -5.12
N LYS A 134 9.59 26.26 -5.41
CA LYS A 134 9.83 27.18 -6.53
C LYS A 134 11.21 27.84 -6.41
N GLY A 135 12.02 27.70 -7.46
CA GLY A 135 13.37 28.26 -7.54
C GLY A 135 14.47 27.33 -7.01
N SER A 136 14.14 26.17 -6.44
CA SER A 136 15.14 25.18 -6.07
C SER A 136 15.65 24.42 -7.31
N THR A 137 16.85 23.87 -7.20
CA THR A 137 17.48 23.07 -8.26
C THR A 137 17.58 21.62 -7.82
N VAL A 138 17.19 20.71 -8.70
CA VAL A 138 17.32 19.25 -8.48
C VAL A 138 18.32 18.71 -9.49
N ALA A 139 19.36 18.02 -9.00
CA ALA A 139 20.29 17.32 -9.86
C ALA A 139 19.62 16.05 -10.41
N LEU A 140 19.56 15.95 -11.75
CA LEU A 140 19.04 14.75 -12.42
C LEU A 140 20.21 13.79 -12.73
N ASN A 141 20.18 12.65 -12.07
CA ASN A 141 21.11 11.54 -12.26
C ASN A 141 20.32 10.22 -12.39
N ALA A 142 20.98 9.09 -12.48
CA ALA A 142 20.34 7.78 -12.62
C ALA A 142 19.35 7.47 -11.46
N ASP A 143 19.61 8.01 -10.27
CA ASP A 143 18.77 7.78 -9.09
C ASP A 143 17.57 8.72 -9.01
N THR A 144 17.73 9.97 -9.38
CA THR A 144 16.70 11.02 -9.26
C THR A 144 15.86 11.17 -10.52
N TYR A 145 16.41 10.84 -11.69
CA TYR A 145 15.71 10.94 -12.97
C TYR A 145 14.35 10.21 -12.98
N PRO A 146 14.24 8.95 -12.56
CA PRO A 146 12.94 8.26 -12.56
C PRO A 146 11.88 8.95 -11.69
N ILE A 147 12.31 9.63 -10.63
CA ILE A 147 11.41 10.34 -9.70
C ILE A 147 10.81 11.58 -10.35
N TYR A 148 11.61 12.35 -11.11
CA TYR A 148 11.19 13.65 -11.63
C TYR A 148 10.83 13.65 -13.12
N GLU A 149 11.19 12.61 -13.87
CA GLU A 149 11.01 12.52 -15.31
C GLU A 149 9.58 12.82 -15.74
N ARG A 150 8.59 12.19 -15.11
CA ARG A 150 7.18 12.36 -15.45
C ARG A 150 6.69 13.78 -15.19
N CYS A 151 7.11 14.40 -14.09
CA CYS A 151 6.76 15.77 -13.76
C CYS A 151 7.34 16.73 -14.80
N ILE A 152 8.63 16.60 -15.12
CA ILE A 152 9.34 17.45 -16.09
C ILE A 152 8.75 17.31 -17.49
N ARG A 153 8.46 16.08 -17.92
CA ARG A 153 7.97 15.81 -19.27
C ARG A 153 6.51 16.18 -19.47
N ASN A 154 5.64 15.79 -18.51
CA ASN A 154 4.20 15.86 -18.73
C ASN A 154 3.58 17.15 -18.19
N TYR A 155 4.13 17.72 -17.14
CA TYR A 155 3.51 18.86 -16.45
C TYR A 155 4.25 20.18 -16.70
N GLU A 156 5.56 20.13 -16.91
CA GLU A 156 6.33 21.34 -17.21
C GLU A 156 6.56 21.55 -18.72
N GLY A 157 6.13 20.61 -19.55
CA GLY A 157 6.25 20.69 -21.01
C GLY A 157 7.69 20.65 -21.56
N ASN A 158 8.65 20.25 -20.72
CA ASN A 158 10.05 20.18 -21.11
C ASN A 158 10.35 18.93 -21.94
N LYS A 159 11.27 19.07 -22.90
CA LYS A 159 11.83 17.94 -23.65
C LYS A 159 13.10 17.45 -22.95
N LEU A 160 13.08 16.23 -22.45
CA LEU A 160 14.26 15.59 -21.89
C LEU A 160 15.10 14.99 -23.02
N ALA A 161 16.35 15.39 -23.10
CA ALA A 161 17.34 14.81 -24.03
C ALA A 161 18.30 13.93 -23.21
N ASN A 162 18.33 12.63 -23.50
CA ASN A 162 19.31 11.73 -22.92
C ASN A 162 20.63 11.84 -23.70
N LYS A 163 21.68 12.33 -23.06
CA LYS A 163 22.98 12.50 -23.72
C LYS A 163 23.68 11.17 -24.04
N ASP A 164 23.29 10.07 -23.38
CA ASP A 164 23.95 8.78 -23.58
C ASP A 164 23.56 8.04 -24.86
N GLN A 165 22.49 8.46 -25.55
CA GLN A 165 22.13 7.88 -26.86
C GLN A 165 22.90 8.45 -28.05
N ARG A 166 23.81 9.38 -27.86
CA ARG A 166 24.63 9.97 -28.95
C ARG A 166 25.98 9.31 -29.17
N ARG A 167 26.25 8.15 -28.55
CA ARG A 167 27.52 7.41 -28.78
C ARG A 167 27.29 6.07 -29.49
N SER A 168 26.52 6.05 -30.54
CA SER A 168 26.47 4.91 -31.48
C SER A 168 26.05 5.42 -32.85
N ILE A 169 27.00 6.05 -33.54
CA ILE A 169 27.12 6.11 -35.01
C ILE A 169 28.60 5.94 -35.30
#